data_4a2ba19c68a47ad5ec8e25e455df47fc
#
_entry.id   4a2ba19c68a47ad5ec8e25e455df47fc
#
_cell.length_a   1.000
_cell.length_b   1.000
_cell.length_c   1.000
_cell.angle_alpha   90.00
_cell.angle_beta   90.00
_cell.angle_gamma   90.00
#
_symmetry.space_group_name_H-M   'P 1'
#
loop_
_entity.id
_entity.type
_entity.pdbx_description
1 polymer ?
#
loop_
_entity_poly.entity_id
_entity_poly.type
_entity_poly.pdbx_seq_one_letter_code
_entity_poly.pdbx_strand_id
1 'polypeptide(L)'
;NGYICISIDDNEVNNMQKLCNEVFGESNFVSNFIVIRSEGGGLAKRAVIGHDYLLVYAKQIDSAIPLGRPKDVRGQIVEKDGEQYWIETDWFREEFGRYGTCHYEDILIWHDAKKKQEIDEGIRKGLYILIPRNGKHIVGRYRKLAEDTSKFYTVVKHLNKNGVKDLEGIELSKIFDFPKPTSLVKEFILGTTILSKNNNDIILDFFSGSATTAHAVMKLNAEDGGNRKFIMVQLPEKTDEKSEAYKAGYKNICEIGKERIRRAGKKVKKESGLSAQNLDTGFRVLKLDTSNMEDVYYT
;
A
#
# COMPACT_ATOMS: atom_id res chain seq x y z
N ASN A 1 2.83 12.61 -11.19
CA ASN A 1 1.88 11.54 -11.44
C ASN A 1 1.50 10.89 -10.11
N GLY A 2 0.21 10.56 -9.88
CA GLY A 2 -0.25 10.08 -8.58
C GLY A 2 -1.51 9.23 -8.70
N TYR A 3 -1.93 8.70 -7.56
CA TYR A 3 -3.14 7.92 -7.42
C TYR A 3 -4.11 8.59 -6.47
N ILE A 4 -5.39 8.38 -6.69
CA ILE A 4 -6.44 8.62 -5.70
C ILE A 4 -7.02 7.27 -5.29
N CYS A 5 -7.16 7.07 -3.98
CA CYS A 5 -7.72 5.89 -3.36
C CYS A 5 -8.94 6.31 -2.52
N ILE A 6 -10.12 5.80 -2.83
CA ILE A 6 -11.37 6.21 -2.20
C ILE A 6 -12.02 5.00 -1.54
N SER A 7 -12.05 4.99 -0.21
CA SER A 7 -12.75 3.95 0.56
C SER A 7 -14.22 4.30 0.68
N ILE A 8 -15.09 3.37 0.26
CA ILE A 8 -16.53 3.59 0.16
C ILE A 8 -17.30 2.27 0.38
N ASP A 9 -18.55 2.35 0.75
CA ASP A 9 -19.42 1.20 0.97
C ASP A 9 -20.35 0.91 -0.23
N ASP A 10 -21.19 -0.12 -0.09
CA ASP A 10 -22.14 -0.55 -1.13
C ASP A 10 -23.16 0.53 -1.53
N ASN A 11 -23.48 1.47 -0.62
CA ASN A 11 -24.53 2.44 -0.88
C ASN A 11 -24.14 3.42 -1.99
N GLU A 12 -22.86 3.82 -2.02
CA GLU A 12 -22.41 4.92 -2.87
C GLU A 12 -21.30 4.53 -3.87
N VAL A 13 -20.82 3.28 -3.86
CA VAL A 13 -19.70 2.87 -4.73
C VAL A 13 -19.98 3.13 -6.21
N ASN A 14 -21.20 2.86 -6.67
CA ASN A 14 -21.56 3.04 -8.08
C ASN A 14 -21.64 4.53 -8.48
N ASN A 15 -22.17 5.38 -7.60
CA ASN A 15 -22.24 6.83 -7.81
C ASN A 15 -20.85 7.44 -7.78
N MET A 16 -20.03 7.02 -6.82
CA MET A 16 -18.64 7.48 -6.72
C MET A 16 -17.82 7.09 -7.95
N GLN A 17 -18.01 5.87 -8.47
CA GLN A 17 -17.29 5.44 -9.67
C GLN A 17 -17.70 6.27 -10.90
N LYS A 18 -18.99 6.60 -11.08
CA LYS A 18 -19.44 7.49 -12.15
C LYS A 18 -18.81 8.87 -12.03
N LEU A 19 -18.85 9.46 -10.85
CA LEU A 19 -18.23 10.76 -10.57
C LEU A 19 -16.72 10.74 -10.87
N CYS A 20 -16.03 9.69 -10.45
CA CYS A 20 -14.59 9.54 -10.72
C CYS A 20 -14.30 9.37 -12.22
N ASN A 21 -15.15 8.67 -12.96
CA ASN A 21 -15.04 8.56 -14.43
C ASN A 21 -15.19 9.94 -15.10
N GLU A 22 -16.08 10.78 -14.62
CA GLU A 22 -16.26 12.15 -15.14
C GLU A 22 -15.04 13.05 -14.79
N VAL A 23 -14.54 12.95 -13.57
CA VAL A 23 -13.45 13.83 -13.08
C VAL A 23 -12.07 13.39 -13.57
N PHE A 24 -11.79 12.10 -13.52
CA PHE A 24 -10.45 11.56 -13.80
C PHE A 24 -10.34 10.89 -15.17
N GLY A 25 -11.47 10.61 -15.81
CA GLY A 25 -11.56 9.80 -17.04
C GLY A 25 -11.61 8.29 -16.75
N GLU A 26 -12.51 7.59 -17.45
CA GLU A 26 -12.69 6.14 -17.30
C GLU A 26 -11.40 5.36 -17.63
N SER A 27 -10.62 5.82 -18.60
CA SER A 27 -9.33 5.22 -18.99
C SER A 27 -8.28 5.24 -17.87
N ASN A 28 -8.44 6.11 -16.87
CA ASN A 28 -7.55 6.22 -15.72
C ASN A 28 -8.00 5.37 -14.52
N PHE A 29 -9.08 4.60 -14.67
CA PHE A 29 -9.49 3.63 -13.66
C PHE A 29 -8.48 2.50 -13.57
N VAL A 30 -7.98 2.25 -12.34
CA VAL A 30 -7.00 1.20 -12.07
C VAL A 30 -7.70 -0.08 -11.63
N SER A 31 -8.49 0.00 -10.58
CA SER A 31 -9.26 -1.13 -10.05
C SER A 31 -10.24 -0.70 -8.96
N ASN A 32 -11.22 -1.58 -8.72
CA ASN A 32 -12.05 -1.57 -7.53
C ASN A 32 -11.61 -2.73 -6.62
N PHE A 33 -10.99 -2.44 -5.49
CA PHE A 33 -10.57 -3.43 -4.52
C PHE A 33 -11.71 -3.74 -3.54
N ILE A 34 -11.90 -5.02 -3.26
CA ILE A 34 -12.79 -5.51 -2.22
C ILE A 34 -11.99 -5.64 -0.93
N VAL A 35 -12.36 -4.88 0.09
CA VAL A 35 -11.71 -4.88 1.40
C VAL A 35 -12.57 -5.68 2.37
N ILE A 36 -12.15 -6.91 2.69
CA ILE A 36 -12.83 -7.72 3.70
C ILE A 36 -12.60 -7.07 5.06
N ARG A 37 -13.68 -6.48 5.64
CA ARG A 37 -13.66 -5.73 6.91
C ARG A 37 -14.17 -6.52 8.12
N SER A 38 -14.96 -7.57 7.87
CA SER A 38 -15.50 -8.45 8.92
C SER A 38 -15.64 -9.87 8.42
N GLU A 39 -15.54 -10.83 9.33
CA GLU A 39 -15.73 -12.26 9.07
C GLU A 39 -16.69 -12.80 10.11
N GLY A 40 -17.82 -13.26 9.64
CA GLY A 40 -18.87 -13.83 10.47
C GLY A 40 -19.59 -12.81 11.37
N GLY A 41 -20.68 -13.24 11.93
CA GLY A 41 -21.53 -12.43 12.80
C GLY A 41 -22.50 -11.53 12.03
N GLY A 42 -23.50 -11.05 12.72
CA GLY A 42 -24.51 -10.14 12.21
C GLY A 42 -25.92 -10.72 12.26
N LEU A 43 -26.85 -9.85 12.61
CA LEU A 43 -28.30 -10.15 12.70
C LEU A 43 -29.03 -9.73 11.42
N ALA A 44 -28.34 -9.68 10.29
CA ALA A 44 -28.93 -9.25 9.03
C ALA A 44 -30.00 -10.25 8.56
N LYS A 45 -31.18 -9.73 8.19
CA LYS A 45 -32.31 -10.55 7.73
C LYS A 45 -32.06 -11.28 6.40
N ARG A 46 -31.13 -10.81 5.56
CA ARG A 46 -30.86 -11.38 4.22
C ARG A 46 -29.42 -11.81 4.06
N ALA A 47 -28.49 -10.85 4.01
CA ALA A 47 -27.07 -11.10 3.86
C ALA A 47 -26.26 -10.18 4.76
N VAL A 48 -25.13 -10.68 5.29
CA VAL A 48 -24.19 -9.86 6.07
C VAL A 48 -23.16 -9.28 5.11
N ILE A 49 -23.08 -7.96 5.05
CA ILE A 49 -22.07 -7.26 4.24
C ILE A 49 -20.76 -7.25 5.02
N GLY A 50 -19.80 -8.05 4.57
CA GLY A 50 -18.49 -8.23 5.21
C GLY A 50 -17.36 -7.43 4.58
N HIS A 51 -17.66 -6.57 3.60
CA HIS A 51 -16.65 -5.83 2.85
C HIS A 51 -17.00 -4.36 2.65
N ASP A 52 -15.99 -3.58 2.35
CA ASP A 52 -16.06 -2.24 1.76
C ASP A 52 -15.33 -2.29 0.41
N TYR A 53 -15.43 -1.20 -0.35
CA TYR A 53 -14.68 -1.00 -1.59
C TYR A 53 -13.57 0.02 -1.42
N LEU A 54 -12.52 -0.14 -2.23
CA LEU A 54 -11.50 0.89 -2.40
C LEU A 54 -11.33 1.13 -3.90
N LEU A 55 -11.90 2.21 -4.39
CA LEU A 55 -11.75 2.66 -5.78
C LEU A 55 -10.37 3.30 -5.95
N VAL A 56 -9.64 2.91 -6.99
CA VAL A 56 -8.32 3.46 -7.31
C VAL A 56 -8.30 3.99 -8.73
N TYR A 57 -7.93 5.24 -8.87
CA TYR A 57 -7.67 5.90 -10.15
C TYR A 57 -6.25 6.46 -10.18
N ALA A 58 -5.63 6.43 -11.34
CA ALA A 58 -4.40 7.17 -11.60
C ALA A 58 -4.75 8.57 -12.12
N LYS A 59 -3.88 9.55 -11.90
CA LYS A 59 -4.01 10.84 -12.60
C LYS A 59 -3.85 10.66 -14.11
N GLN A 60 -2.93 9.79 -14.52
CA GLN A 60 -2.67 9.43 -15.91
C GLN A 60 -2.08 8.02 -15.95
N ILE A 61 -2.87 7.04 -16.39
CA ILE A 61 -2.54 5.61 -16.27
C ILE A 61 -1.26 5.24 -17.02
N ASP A 62 -1.05 5.75 -18.24
CA ASP A 62 0.10 5.41 -19.08
C ASP A 62 1.45 5.83 -18.49
N SER A 63 1.46 6.82 -17.60
CA SER A 63 2.66 7.31 -16.92
C SER A 63 2.67 7.01 -15.43
N ALA A 64 1.66 6.32 -14.92
CA ALA A 64 1.61 5.92 -13.52
C ALA A 64 2.57 4.76 -13.25
N ILE A 65 3.29 4.81 -12.14
CA ILE A 65 4.08 3.68 -11.65
C ILE A 65 3.09 2.56 -11.30
N PRO A 66 3.24 1.34 -11.82
CA PRO A 66 2.31 0.25 -11.52
C PRO A 66 2.19 0.00 -10.02
N LEU A 67 0.98 -0.31 -9.56
CA LEU A 67 0.77 -0.74 -8.19
C LEU A 67 1.55 -2.04 -7.92
N GLY A 68 2.33 -2.04 -6.86
CA GLY A 68 3.13 -3.18 -6.45
C GLY A 68 3.03 -3.45 -4.95
N ARG A 69 3.30 -4.67 -4.57
CA ARG A 69 3.53 -5.06 -3.18
C ARG A 69 4.88 -5.75 -3.07
N PRO A 70 5.49 -5.80 -1.88
CA PRO A 70 6.75 -6.51 -1.70
C PRO A 70 6.69 -7.91 -2.30
N LYS A 71 7.76 -8.31 -2.97
CA LYS A 71 7.85 -9.63 -3.58
C LYS A 71 7.91 -10.70 -2.49
N ASP A 72 7.05 -11.69 -2.61
CA ASP A 72 7.17 -12.92 -1.84
C ASP A 72 8.28 -13.77 -2.49
N VAL A 73 9.49 -13.66 -1.92
CA VAL A 73 10.68 -14.32 -2.46
C VAL A 73 10.66 -15.80 -2.10
N ARG A 74 10.60 -16.66 -3.12
CA ARG A 74 10.63 -18.13 -2.97
C ARG A 74 11.99 -18.73 -3.28
N GLY A 75 13.01 -17.89 -3.54
CA GLY A 75 14.36 -18.29 -3.90
C GLY A 75 15.41 -17.85 -2.90
N GLN A 76 16.66 -18.19 -3.19
CA GLN A 76 17.82 -17.75 -2.41
C GLN A 76 18.05 -16.25 -2.63
N ILE A 77 18.24 -15.51 -1.54
CA ILE A 77 18.71 -14.12 -1.60
C ILE A 77 20.22 -14.12 -1.58
N VAL A 78 20.82 -13.35 -2.47
CA VAL A 78 22.26 -13.17 -2.60
C VAL A 78 22.61 -11.69 -2.69
N GLU A 79 23.81 -11.33 -2.23
CA GLU A 79 24.36 -10.00 -2.41
C GLU A 79 25.30 -10.00 -3.60
N LYS A 80 25.15 -9.02 -4.48
CA LYS A 80 25.99 -8.81 -5.64
C LYS A 80 26.16 -7.30 -5.88
N ASP A 81 27.41 -6.85 -5.97
CA ASP A 81 27.76 -5.44 -6.20
C ASP A 81 27.13 -4.47 -5.15
N GLY A 82 27.00 -4.91 -3.89
CA GLY A 82 26.41 -4.14 -2.80
C GLY A 82 24.88 -4.05 -2.84
N GLU A 83 24.22 -4.81 -3.72
CA GLU A 83 22.78 -4.85 -3.86
C GLU A 83 22.23 -6.26 -3.61
N GLN A 84 20.98 -6.34 -3.13
CA GLN A 84 20.32 -7.62 -2.89
C GLN A 84 19.56 -8.09 -4.11
N TYR A 85 19.81 -9.33 -4.48
CA TYR A 85 19.11 -10.06 -5.53
C TYR A 85 18.49 -11.34 -4.97
N TRP A 86 17.43 -11.80 -5.57
CA TRP A 86 16.95 -13.15 -5.38
C TRP A 86 17.10 -13.94 -6.69
N ILE A 87 17.29 -15.25 -6.57
CA ILE A 87 17.49 -16.13 -7.72
C ILE A 87 16.15 -16.78 -8.06
N GLU A 88 15.58 -16.39 -9.20
CA GLU A 88 14.33 -16.96 -9.71
C GLU A 88 14.67 -18.21 -10.53
N THR A 89 14.16 -19.36 -10.10
CA THR A 89 14.47 -20.67 -10.71
C THR A 89 13.33 -21.27 -11.53
N ASP A 90 12.14 -20.68 -11.45
CA ASP A 90 10.92 -21.19 -12.08
C ASP A 90 10.46 -20.38 -13.30
N TRP A 91 11.32 -19.51 -13.81
CA TRP A 91 11.03 -18.63 -14.94
C TRP A 91 11.26 -19.28 -16.31
N PHE A 92 12.21 -20.22 -16.41
CA PHE A 92 12.58 -20.88 -17.66
C PHE A 92 11.95 -22.27 -17.73
N ARG A 93 10.99 -22.44 -18.62
CA ARG A 93 10.13 -23.61 -18.71
C ARG A 93 10.46 -24.46 -19.94
N GLU A 94 10.09 -25.77 -19.87
CA GLU A 94 10.21 -26.72 -21.00
C GLU A 94 9.33 -26.29 -22.17
N GLU A 95 8.07 -25.89 -21.89
CA GLU A 95 7.15 -25.30 -22.87
C GLU A 95 6.66 -23.94 -22.42
N PHE A 96 6.25 -23.10 -23.37
CA PHE A 96 5.76 -21.78 -23.07
C PHE A 96 4.49 -21.86 -22.19
N GLY A 97 4.66 -21.50 -20.95
CA GLY A 97 3.57 -21.20 -20.02
C GLY A 97 3.03 -22.34 -19.16
N ARG A 98 3.47 -23.60 -19.28
CA ARG A 98 2.76 -24.68 -18.59
C ARG A 98 3.56 -25.71 -17.78
N TYR A 99 4.72 -26.19 -18.21
CA TYR A 99 5.33 -27.37 -17.59
C TYR A 99 6.77 -27.15 -17.17
N GLY A 100 7.25 -28.04 -16.33
CA GLY A 100 8.58 -28.23 -15.81
C GLY A 100 9.62 -27.11 -15.97
N THR A 101 10.59 -27.07 -15.11
CA THR A 101 11.73 -26.20 -15.27
C THR A 101 12.64 -26.76 -16.35
N CYS A 102 12.92 -26.02 -17.43
CA CYS A 102 13.85 -26.45 -18.46
C CYS A 102 15.27 -26.45 -17.90
N HIS A 103 15.96 -27.58 -17.99
CA HIS A 103 17.36 -27.66 -17.63
C HIS A 103 18.24 -27.12 -18.77
N TYR A 104 19.41 -26.61 -18.41
CA TYR A 104 20.32 -26.00 -19.35
C TYR A 104 20.74 -26.98 -20.47
N GLU A 105 20.93 -28.25 -20.12
CA GLU A 105 21.29 -29.33 -21.03
C GLU A 105 20.16 -29.69 -22.01
N ASP A 106 18.93 -29.42 -21.64
CA ASP A 106 17.74 -29.77 -22.42
C ASP A 106 17.21 -28.61 -23.26
N ILE A 107 17.89 -27.48 -23.30
CA ILE A 107 17.41 -26.27 -24.01
C ILE A 107 17.11 -26.57 -25.49
N LEU A 108 17.97 -27.30 -26.17
CA LEU A 108 17.78 -27.62 -27.60
C LEU A 108 16.71 -28.68 -27.85
N ILE A 109 16.21 -29.32 -26.80
CA ILE A 109 15.04 -30.24 -26.88
C ILE A 109 13.72 -29.46 -26.90
N TRP A 110 13.65 -28.43 -26.06
CA TRP A 110 12.42 -27.67 -25.79
C TRP A 110 12.39 -26.28 -26.48
N HIS A 111 13.56 -25.76 -26.88
CA HIS A 111 13.74 -24.45 -27.47
C HIS A 111 14.72 -24.49 -28.63
N ASP A 112 14.87 -23.37 -29.32
CA ASP A 112 15.76 -23.22 -30.46
C ASP A 112 17.19 -22.80 -30.09
N ALA A 113 18.08 -22.83 -31.11
CA ALA A 113 19.48 -22.39 -30.95
C ALA A 113 19.63 -20.92 -30.55
N LYS A 114 18.66 -20.07 -30.96
CA LYS A 114 18.65 -18.65 -30.60
C LYS A 114 18.44 -18.49 -29.09
N LYS A 115 17.51 -19.26 -28.52
CA LYS A 115 17.25 -19.25 -27.06
C LYS A 115 18.46 -19.77 -26.29
N LYS A 116 19.13 -20.81 -26.78
CA LYS A 116 20.38 -21.31 -26.19
C LYS A 116 21.44 -20.23 -26.16
N GLN A 117 21.64 -19.52 -27.27
CA GLN A 117 22.61 -18.42 -27.36
C GLN A 117 22.26 -17.27 -26.40
N GLU A 118 20.98 -16.91 -26.28
CA GLU A 118 20.52 -15.90 -25.32
C GLU A 118 20.87 -16.28 -23.87
N ILE A 119 20.65 -17.53 -23.51
CA ILE A 119 20.98 -18.03 -22.16
C ILE A 119 22.50 -18.01 -21.94
N ASP A 120 23.30 -18.48 -22.90
CA ASP A 120 24.75 -18.48 -22.80
C ASP A 120 25.34 -17.06 -22.67
N GLU A 121 24.79 -16.11 -23.43
CA GLU A 121 25.15 -14.70 -23.27
C GLU A 121 24.75 -14.13 -21.92
N GLY A 122 23.56 -14.46 -21.44
CA GLY A 122 23.07 -14.04 -20.12
C GLY A 122 23.96 -14.55 -18.99
N ILE A 123 24.44 -15.80 -19.10
CA ILE A 123 25.39 -16.38 -18.13
C ILE A 123 26.72 -15.61 -18.18
N ARG A 124 27.25 -15.34 -19.37
CA ARG A 124 28.52 -14.56 -19.54
C ARG A 124 28.38 -13.14 -18.98
N LYS A 125 27.23 -12.51 -19.13
CA LYS A 125 26.94 -11.16 -18.61
C LYS A 125 26.60 -11.17 -17.11
N GLY A 126 26.52 -12.33 -16.46
CA GLY A 126 26.16 -12.46 -15.04
C GLY A 126 24.70 -12.12 -14.75
N LEU A 127 23.82 -12.24 -15.76
CA LEU A 127 22.36 -12.10 -15.60
C LEU A 127 21.72 -13.40 -15.14
N TYR A 128 22.33 -14.53 -15.50
CA TYR A 128 21.87 -15.87 -15.16
C TYR A 128 22.97 -16.64 -14.45
N ILE A 129 22.57 -17.68 -13.71
CA ILE A 129 23.45 -18.59 -12.99
C ILE A 129 22.98 -20.03 -13.24
N LEU A 130 23.95 -20.95 -13.38
CA LEU A 130 23.68 -22.38 -13.43
C LEU A 130 23.67 -22.96 -12.02
N ILE A 131 22.57 -23.58 -11.64
CA ILE A 131 22.35 -24.17 -10.31
C ILE A 131 22.27 -25.70 -10.48
N PRO A 132 23.19 -26.47 -9.89
CA PRO A 132 23.15 -27.93 -9.96
C PRO A 132 21.87 -28.49 -9.33
N ARG A 133 21.19 -29.38 -10.07
CA ARG A 133 20.02 -30.11 -9.58
C ARG A 133 19.87 -31.46 -10.27
N ASN A 134 19.92 -32.54 -9.50
CA ASN A 134 19.72 -33.92 -9.99
C ASN A 134 20.58 -34.28 -11.22
N GLY A 135 21.87 -33.92 -11.22
CA GLY A 135 22.79 -34.23 -12.32
C GLY A 135 22.70 -33.31 -13.55
N LYS A 136 21.79 -32.34 -13.54
CA LYS A 136 21.66 -31.27 -14.55
C LYS A 136 21.73 -29.91 -13.90
N HIS A 137 21.56 -28.84 -14.69
CA HIS A 137 21.58 -27.48 -14.20
C HIS A 137 20.26 -26.76 -14.49
N ILE A 138 19.74 -26.04 -13.48
CA ILE A 138 18.66 -25.06 -13.65
C ILE A 138 19.27 -23.71 -14.01
N VAL A 139 18.66 -23.00 -14.93
CA VAL A 139 19.02 -21.62 -15.24
C VAL A 139 18.32 -20.67 -14.26
N GLY A 140 19.05 -20.21 -13.25
CA GLY A 140 18.57 -19.18 -12.32
C GLY A 140 18.73 -17.79 -12.92
N ARG A 141 17.77 -16.91 -12.69
CA ARG A 141 17.80 -15.51 -13.11
C ARG A 141 17.96 -14.60 -11.89
N TYR A 142 18.94 -13.71 -11.92
CA TYR A 142 19.08 -12.68 -10.90
C TYR A 142 17.98 -11.63 -11.05
N ARG A 143 17.21 -11.41 -9.99
CA ARG A 143 16.18 -10.36 -9.88
C ARG A 143 16.56 -9.42 -8.75
N LYS A 144 16.75 -8.15 -9.07
CA LYS A 144 17.05 -7.13 -8.06
C LYS A 144 15.87 -6.97 -7.12
N LEU A 145 16.09 -7.18 -5.83
CA LEU A 145 15.01 -7.23 -4.85
C LEU A 145 14.29 -5.88 -4.72
N ALA A 146 15.02 -4.78 -4.79
CA ALA A 146 14.47 -3.43 -4.70
C ALA A 146 13.59 -3.02 -5.91
N GLU A 147 13.71 -3.71 -7.04
CA GLU A 147 12.98 -3.42 -8.28
C GLU A 147 11.89 -4.46 -8.59
N ASP A 148 11.82 -5.54 -7.80
CA ASP A 148 10.89 -6.64 -8.04
C ASP A 148 9.68 -6.58 -7.12
N THR A 149 8.50 -6.53 -7.70
CA THR A 149 7.24 -6.43 -6.98
C THR A 149 6.28 -7.52 -7.40
N SER A 150 5.38 -7.88 -6.52
CA SER A 150 4.20 -8.69 -6.83
C SER A 150 3.03 -7.79 -7.16
N LYS A 151 2.15 -8.25 -8.06
CA LYS A 151 0.90 -7.53 -8.35
C LYS A 151 -0.03 -7.56 -7.14
N PHE A 152 -0.84 -6.53 -7.00
CA PHE A 152 -1.95 -6.56 -6.06
C PHE A 152 -3.02 -7.56 -6.49
N TYR A 153 -3.61 -8.22 -5.52
CA TYR A 153 -4.91 -8.87 -5.71
C TYR A 153 -6.00 -7.86 -5.38
N THR A 154 -7.10 -7.92 -6.12
CA THR A 154 -8.24 -7.00 -5.91
C THR A 154 -9.10 -7.35 -4.70
N VAL A 155 -8.79 -8.42 -3.99
CA VAL A 155 -9.40 -8.78 -2.71
C VAL A 155 -8.34 -8.74 -1.63
N VAL A 156 -8.49 -7.83 -0.67
CA VAL A 156 -7.58 -7.65 0.47
C VAL A 156 -8.33 -7.82 1.78
N LYS A 157 -7.64 -8.24 2.84
CA LYS A 157 -8.28 -8.52 4.13
C LYS A 157 -7.69 -7.67 5.23
N HIS A 158 -8.48 -6.68 5.66
CA HIS A 158 -8.15 -5.79 6.77
C HIS A 158 -9.36 -5.59 7.67
N LEU A 159 -9.47 -6.37 8.72
CA LEU A 159 -10.63 -6.37 9.59
C LEU A 159 -10.72 -5.07 10.40
N ASN A 160 -11.91 -4.46 10.48
CA ASN A 160 -12.15 -3.21 11.21
C ASN A 160 -11.73 -3.27 12.68
N LYS A 161 -11.83 -4.45 13.32
CA LYS A 161 -11.33 -4.65 14.68
C LYS A 161 -9.85 -4.30 14.86
N ASN A 162 -9.04 -4.36 13.80
CA ASN A 162 -7.65 -3.97 13.85
C ASN A 162 -7.48 -2.45 13.98
N GLY A 163 -8.36 -1.65 13.37
CA GLY A 163 -8.38 -0.20 13.56
C GLY A 163 -8.66 0.20 15.00
N VAL A 164 -9.57 -0.52 15.67
CA VAL A 164 -9.84 -0.34 17.12
C VAL A 164 -8.58 -0.68 17.93
N LYS A 165 -7.94 -1.82 17.66
CA LYS A 165 -6.70 -2.20 18.32
C LYS A 165 -5.54 -1.22 18.08
N ASP A 166 -5.50 -0.60 16.90
CA ASP A 166 -4.51 0.45 16.61
C ASP A 166 -4.68 1.65 17.55
N LEU A 167 -5.93 2.06 17.84
CA LEU A 167 -6.23 3.12 18.81
C LEU A 167 -5.98 2.67 20.26
N GLU A 168 -6.36 1.47 20.64
CA GLU A 168 -6.07 0.90 21.95
C GLU A 168 -4.55 0.88 22.22
N GLY A 169 -3.78 0.47 21.21
CA GLY A 169 -2.32 0.41 21.28
C GLY A 169 -1.62 1.76 21.47
N ILE A 170 -2.33 2.88 21.37
CA ILE A 170 -1.85 4.25 21.65
C ILE A 170 -2.70 4.95 22.71
N GLU A 171 -3.44 4.19 23.51
CA GLU A 171 -4.27 4.68 24.63
C GLU A 171 -5.38 5.66 24.20
N LEU A 172 -5.96 5.46 23.02
CA LEU A 172 -7.11 6.19 22.49
C LEU A 172 -8.34 5.27 22.31
N SER A 173 -8.49 4.28 23.19
CA SER A 173 -9.63 3.36 23.18
C SER A 173 -10.94 4.12 23.33
N LYS A 174 -11.95 3.76 22.53
CA LYS A 174 -13.31 4.34 22.54
C LYS A 174 -13.38 5.85 22.24
N ILE A 175 -12.30 6.46 21.77
CA ILE A 175 -12.27 7.89 21.45
C ILE A 175 -12.78 8.20 20.05
N PHE A 176 -12.75 7.22 19.16
CA PHE A 176 -13.22 7.36 17.78
C PHE A 176 -13.89 6.08 17.32
N ASP A 177 -15.09 6.23 16.74
CA ASP A 177 -15.85 5.11 16.20
C ASP A 177 -15.35 4.74 14.79
N PHE A 178 -15.28 3.45 14.50
CA PHE A 178 -14.98 2.88 13.20
C PHE A 178 -13.66 3.36 12.54
N PRO A 179 -12.52 3.39 13.27
CA PRO A 179 -11.25 3.76 12.66
C PRO A 179 -10.86 2.73 11.59
N LYS A 180 -10.43 3.20 10.43
CA LYS A 180 -9.85 2.30 9.43
C LYS A 180 -8.55 1.67 9.98
N PRO A 181 -8.26 0.40 9.65
CA PRO A 181 -7.02 -0.24 10.06
C PRO A 181 -5.79 0.47 9.48
N THR A 182 -4.81 0.76 10.30
CA THR A 182 -3.53 1.34 9.86
C THR A 182 -2.84 0.45 8.82
N SER A 183 -3.00 -0.88 8.94
CA SER A 183 -2.45 -1.86 8.00
C SER A 183 -3.03 -1.73 6.59
N LEU A 184 -4.33 -1.42 6.44
CA LEU A 184 -4.94 -1.17 5.14
C LEU A 184 -4.32 0.04 4.46
N VAL A 185 -4.29 1.15 5.17
CA VAL A 185 -3.75 2.42 4.64
C VAL A 185 -2.27 2.26 4.29
N LYS A 186 -1.50 1.60 5.17
CA LYS A 186 -0.08 1.31 4.94
C LYS A 186 0.15 0.47 3.68
N GLU A 187 -0.64 -0.58 3.46
CA GLU A 187 -0.51 -1.44 2.28
C GLU A 187 -0.72 -0.65 0.99
N PHE A 188 -1.71 0.24 0.93
CA PHE A 188 -1.96 1.04 -0.27
C PHE A 188 -0.97 2.18 -0.45
N ILE A 189 -0.49 2.83 0.62
CA ILE A 189 0.62 3.79 0.52
C ILE A 189 1.86 3.09 -0.02
N LEU A 190 2.25 1.95 0.57
CA LEU A 190 3.39 1.18 0.08
C LEU A 190 3.18 0.78 -1.38
N GLY A 191 2.00 0.28 -1.72
CA GLY A 191 1.68 -0.18 -3.05
C GLY A 191 1.75 0.87 -4.14
N THR A 192 1.46 2.12 -3.80
CA THR A 192 1.54 3.26 -4.72
C THR A 192 2.93 3.91 -4.75
N THR A 193 3.80 3.61 -3.79
CA THR A 193 5.11 4.26 -3.62
C THR A 193 6.31 3.31 -3.64
N ILE A 194 6.09 1.98 -3.65
CA ILE A 194 7.18 0.98 -3.54
C ILE A 194 8.25 1.09 -4.64
N LEU A 195 7.85 1.54 -5.83
CA LEU A 195 8.76 1.76 -6.96
C LEU A 195 9.17 3.24 -7.11
N SER A 196 8.80 4.09 -6.15
CA SER A 196 9.25 5.48 -6.12
C SER A 196 10.72 5.54 -5.75
N LYS A 197 11.51 6.18 -6.62
CA LYS A 197 12.99 6.20 -6.49
C LYS A 197 13.51 6.82 -5.18
N ASN A 198 12.72 7.68 -4.55
CA ASN A 198 13.21 8.49 -3.43
C ASN A 198 12.42 8.29 -2.13
N ASN A 199 11.34 7.53 -2.12
CA ASN A 199 10.43 7.36 -0.96
C ASN A 199 10.06 8.70 -0.26
N ASN A 200 9.94 9.80 -1.05
CA ASN A 200 9.64 11.16 -0.58
C ASN A 200 8.24 11.61 -0.99
N ASP A 201 7.36 10.69 -1.24
CA ASP A 201 6.02 10.96 -1.73
C ASP A 201 5.20 11.75 -0.71
N ILE A 202 4.26 12.56 -1.20
CA ILE A 202 3.31 13.30 -0.37
C ILE A 202 1.99 12.54 -0.38
N ILE A 203 1.51 12.18 0.80
CA ILE A 203 0.24 11.50 1.02
C ILE A 203 -0.76 12.53 1.55
N LEU A 204 -1.76 12.87 0.71
CA LEU A 204 -2.85 13.76 1.07
C LEU A 204 -4.08 12.94 1.47
N ASP A 205 -4.62 13.20 2.64
CA ASP A 205 -5.89 12.65 3.11
C ASP A 205 -6.82 13.82 3.49
N PHE A 206 -7.83 14.07 2.66
CA PHE A 206 -8.73 15.21 2.81
C PHE A 206 -10.05 14.88 3.51
N PHE A 207 -10.19 13.64 4.02
CA PHE A 207 -11.21 13.19 4.97
C PHE A 207 -10.55 12.40 6.11
N SER A 208 -9.56 13.00 6.77
CA SER A 208 -8.59 12.29 7.60
C SER A 208 -9.16 11.65 8.88
N GLY A 209 -10.36 12.02 9.29
CA GLY A 209 -11.02 11.46 10.46
C GLY A 209 -10.11 11.47 11.69
N SER A 210 -9.80 10.30 12.20
CA SER A 210 -8.85 10.12 13.31
C SER A 210 -7.38 10.13 12.90
N ALA A 211 -7.01 10.54 11.68
CA ALA A 211 -5.65 10.58 11.16
C ALA A 211 -4.93 9.22 11.06
N THR A 212 -5.65 8.18 10.61
CA THR A 212 -5.06 6.85 10.36
C THR A 212 -3.92 6.92 9.36
N THR A 213 -4.05 7.74 8.34
CA THR A 213 -3.07 7.89 7.26
C THR A 213 -1.74 8.43 7.78
N ALA A 214 -1.74 9.43 8.65
CA ALA A 214 -0.52 9.93 9.27
C ALA A 214 0.19 8.84 10.11
N HIS A 215 -0.56 8.04 10.87
CA HIS A 215 -0.03 6.91 11.60
C HIS A 215 0.60 5.87 10.67
N ALA A 216 -0.05 5.54 9.55
CA ALA A 216 0.46 4.61 8.55
C ALA A 216 1.76 5.10 7.89
N VAL A 217 1.83 6.39 7.52
CA VAL A 217 3.03 7.02 6.95
C VAL A 217 4.21 6.95 7.90
N MET A 218 4.03 7.31 9.17
CA MET A 218 5.09 7.24 10.18
C MET A 218 5.60 5.81 10.38
N LYS A 219 4.69 4.82 10.44
CA LYS A 219 5.08 3.40 10.54
C LYS A 219 5.88 2.95 9.31
N LEU A 220 5.43 3.30 8.12
CA LEU A 220 6.09 2.90 6.88
C LEU A 220 7.49 3.52 6.77
N ASN A 221 7.62 4.82 7.08
CA ASN A 221 8.93 5.48 7.09
C ASN A 221 9.90 4.86 8.11
N ALA A 222 9.39 4.41 9.26
CA ALA A 222 10.22 3.71 10.25
C ALA A 222 10.67 2.31 9.79
N GLU A 223 9.84 1.63 8.98
CA GLU A 223 10.11 0.28 8.49
C GLU A 223 11.10 0.25 7.30
N ASP A 224 10.98 1.21 6.39
CA ASP A 224 11.76 1.21 5.13
C ASP A 224 12.77 2.37 4.99
N GLY A 225 12.88 3.21 6.04
CA GLY A 225 13.77 4.38 6.02
C GLY A 225 13.31 5.49 5.09
N GLY A 226 12.07 5.45 4.61
CA GLY A 226 11.49 6.47 3.74
C GLY A 226 11.27 7.80 4.44
N ASN A 227 11.02 8.83 3.64
CA ASN A 227 10.77 10.20 4.11
C ASN A 227 9.47 10.76 3.53
N ARG A 228 8.44 9.90 3.43
CA ARG A 228 7.11 10.30 2.97
C ARG A 228 6.52 11.32 3.91
N LYS A 229 5.81 12.29 3.35
CA LYS A 229 5.13 13.36 4.10
C LYS A 229 3.62 13.13 4.05
N PHE A 230 2.92 13.60 5.07
CA PHE A 230 1.47 13.56 5.11
C PHE A 230 0.86 14.96 5.20
N ILE A 231 -0.28 15.14 4.54
CA ILE A 231 -1.14 16.31 4.66
C ILE A 231 -2.53 15.80 5.03
N MET A 232 -3.00 16.17 6.22
CA MET A 232 -4.29 15.76 6.76
C MET A 232 -5.25 16.94 6.75
N VAL A 233 -6.40 16.78 6.09
CA VAL A 233 -7.46 17.81 6.08
C VAL A 233 -8.70 17.21 6.73
N GLN A 234 -9.28 17.94 7.69
CA GLN A 234 -10.48 17.53 8.40
C GLN A 234 -11.29 18.74 8.82
N LEU A 235 -12.59 18.69 8.58
CA LEU A 235 -13.53 19.64 9.16
C LEU A 235 -13.59 19.45 10.68
N PRO A 236 -13.68 20.54 11.47
CA PRO A 236 -13.69 20.46 12.93
C PRO A 236 -15.09 20.10 13.48
N GLU A 237 -15.63 18.98 13.00
CA GLU A 237 -16.90 18.46 13.46
C GLU A 237 -16.88 18.21 14.97
N LYS A 238 -17.90 18.71 15.67
CA LYS A 238 -18.01 18.60 17.11
C LYS A 238 -18.23 17.14 17.52
N THR A 239 -17.59 16.72 18.58
CA THR A 239 -17.86 15.44 19.24
C THR A 239 -19.15 15.54 20.06
N ASP A 240 -19.91 14.45 20.13
CA ASP A 240 -21.09 14.36 20.97
C ASP A 240 -20.69 14.56 22.44
N GLU A 241 -21.41 15.42 23.18
CA GLU A 241 -21.11 15.73 24.57
C GLU A 241 -21.20 14.50 25.51
N LYS A 242 -21.95 13.48 25.10
CA LYS A 242 -22.06 12.20 25.83
C LYS A 242 -20.97 11.21 25.50
N SER A 243 -20.20 11.46 24.43
CA SER A 243 -19.14 10.56 23.98
C SER A 243 -17.94 10.51 24.93
N GLU A 244 -17.22 9.40 24.91
CA GLU A 244 -15.95 9.27 25.65
C GLU A 244 -14.90 10.28 25.14
N ALA A 245 -14.92 10.61 23.84
CA ALA A 245 -14.06 11.63 23.27
C ALA A 245 -14.27 13.01 23.92
N TYR A 246 -15.51 13.43 24.06
CA TYR A 246 -15.84 14.72 24.69
C TYR A 246 -15.44 14.75 26.16
N LYS A 247 -15.75 13.68 26.91
CA LYS A 247 -15.35 13.51 28.33
C LYS A 247 -13.83 13.55 28.50
N ALA A 248 -13.09 13.00 27.54
CA ALA A 248 -11.63 13.02 27.52
C ALA A 248 -11.04 14.39 27.09
N GLY A 249 -11.89 15.39 26.79
CA GLY A 249 -11.47 16.73 26.44
C GLY A 249 -11.37 17.02 24.94
N TYR A 250 -11.61 16.06 24.06
CA TYR A 250 -11.60 16.24 22.61
C TYR A 250 -12.93 16.83 22.13
N LYS A 251 -12.96 18.12 21.86
CA LYS A 251 -14.19 18.85 21.50
C LYS A 251 -14.60 18.71 20.03
N ASN A 252 -13.71 18.23 19.18
CA ASN A 252 -13.94 17.97 17.76
C ASN A 252 -13.00 16.88 17.25
N ILE A 253 -13.29 16.37 16.05
CA ILE A 253 -12.55 15.28 15.41
C ILE A 253 -11.08 15.66 15.15
N CYS A 254 -10.79 16.92 14.82
CA CYS A 254 -9.42 17.38 14.59
C CYS A 254 -8.52 17.24 15.82
N GLU A 255 -9.07 17.41 17.04
CA GLU A 255 -8.30 17.23 18.27
C GLU A 255 -7.93 15.75 18.45
N ILE A 256 -8.85 14.83 18.14
CA ILE A 256 -8.58 13.39 18.15
C ILE A 256 -7.44 13.03 17.17
N GLY A 257 -7.56 13.53 15.93
CA GLY A 257 -6.53 13.29 14.89
C GLY A 257 -5.15 13.78 15.31
N LYS A 258 -5.05 15.01 15.85
CA LYS A 258 -3.78 15.58 16.35
C LYS A 258 -3.19 14.74 17.47
N GLU A 259 -4.01 14.26 18.41
CA GLU A 259 -3.54 13.45 19.50
C GLU A 259 -3.09 12.07 19.02
N ARG A 260 -3.82 11.46 18.07
CA ARG A 260 -3.39 10.22 17.43
C ARG A 260 -2.01 10.36 16.78
N ILE A 261 -1.75 11.44 16.03
CA ILE A 261 -0.45 11.67 15.40
C ILE A 261 0.65 11.74 16.46
N ARG A 262 0.44 12.48 17.56
CA ARG A 262 1.45 12.60 18.64
C ARG A 262 1.75 11.26 19.30
N ARG A 263 0.72 10.49 19.67
CA ARG A 263 0.89 9.21 20.35
C ARG A 263 1.46 8.15 19.43
N ALA A 264 0.98 8.09 18.19
CA ALA A 264 1.52 7.18 17.18
C ALA A 264 3.00 7.47 16.90
N GLY A 265 3.40 8.74 16.76
CA GLY A 265 4.79 9.12 16.58
C GLY A 265 5.69 8.70 17.74
N LYS A 266 5.24 8.90 18.99
CA LYS A 266 5.97 8.43 20.19
C LYS A 266 6.11 6.91 20.20
N LYS A 267 5.03 6.18 19.89
CA LYS A 267 5.00 4.71 19.86
C LYS A 267 5.96 4.18 18.79
N VAL A 268 5.87 4.69 17.57
CA VAL A 268 6.71 4.26 16.45
C VAL A 268 8.18 4.48 16.77
N LYS A 269 8.57 5.63 17.30
CA LYS A 269 9.96 5.88 17.73
C LYS A 269 10.43 4.90 18.79
N LYS A 270 9.57 4.58 19.76
CA LYS A 270 9.89 3.63 20.82
C LYS A 270 10.07 2.20 20.30
N GLU A 271 9.21 1.75 19.41
CA GLU A 271 9.22 0.40 18.85
C GLU A 271 10.37 0.17 17.86
N SER A 272 10.73 1.17 17.08
CA SER A 272 11.78 1.08 16.05
C SER A 272 13.20 1.34 16.59
N GLY A 273 13.34 1.78 17.85
CA GLY A 273 14.63 1.94 18.52
C GLY A 273 15.61 2.84 17.76
N LEU A 274 16.86 2.39 17.59
CA LEU A 274 17.93 3.17 16.97
C LEU A 274 17.69 3.48 15.49
N SER A 275 16.99 2.62 14.75
CA SER A 275 16.72 2.80 13.32
C SER A 275 15.79 3.99 13.03
N ALA A 276 14.98 4.39 14.00
CA ALA A 276 14.04 5.49 13.86
C ALA A 276 14.42 6.76 14.66
N GLN A 277 15.67 6.90 15.11
CA GLN A 277 16.10 8.10 15.86
C GLN A 277 15.87 9.40 15.07
N ASN A 278 16.11 9.36 13.76
CA ASN A 278 15.94 10.50 12.87
C ASN A 278 14.54 10.58 12.22
N LEU A 279 13.60 9.71 12.64
CA LEU A 279 12.26 9.73 12.10
C LEU A 279 11.56 11.05 12.44
N ASP A 280 11.16 11.80 11.41
CA ASP A 280 10.32 12.98 11.58
C ASP A 280 8.88 12.55 11.91
N THR A 281 8.44 12.88 13.12
CA THR A 281 7.05 12.67 13.60
C THR A 281 6.36 13.99 13.91
N GLY A 282 7.02 15.10 13.59
CA GLY A 282 6.46 16.44 13.76
C GLY A 282 5.38 16.76 12.73
N PHE A 283 4.51 17.70 13.07
CA PHE A 283 3.53 18.24 12.13
C PHE A 283 3.16 19.68 12.50
N ARG A 284 2.68 20.42 11.51
CA ARG A 284 2.14 21.78 11.70
C ARG A 284 0.62 21.71 11.67
N VAL A 285 -0.02 22.55 12.47
CA VAL A 285 -1.47 22.73 12.45
C VAL A 285 -1.77 24.06 11.79
N LEU A 286 -2.53 24.01 10.70
CA LEU A 286 -2.97 25.19 9.96
C LEU A 286 -4.50 25.28 10.07
N LYS A 287 -5.03 26.47 10.01
CA LYS A 287 -6.45 26.75 9.86
C LYS A 287 -6.65 27.49 8.55
N LEU A 288 -7.69 27.12 7.81
CA LEU A 288 -8.16 27.95 6.71
C LEU A 288 -8.75 29.23 7.31
N ASP A 289 -8.32 30.35 6.78
CA ASP A 289 -8.86 31.67 7.09
C ASP A 289 -9.88 32.04 5.99
N THR A 290 -9.73 33.17 5.33
CA THR A 290 -10.58 33.55 4.21
C THR A 290 -10.12 32.93 2.92
N SER A 291 -11.07 32.62 2.03
CA SER A 291 -10.77 32.19 0.67
C SER A 291 -10.48 33.40 -0.22
N ASN A 292 -9.44 33.30 -1.07
CA ASN A 292 -9.22 34.29 -2.15
C ASN A 292 -10.01 33.90 -3.44
N MET A 293 -10.84 32.87 -3.39
CA MET A 293 -11.71 32.48 -4.50
C MET A 293 -12.99 33.30 -4.47
N GLU A 294 -13.45 33.74 -5.62
CA GLU A 294 -14.80 34.30 -5.77
C GLU A 294 -15.82 33.19 -5.52
N ASP A 295 -16.93 33.58 -4.84
CA ASP A 295 -18.04 32.63 -4.63
C ASP A 295 -18.67 32.30 -5.98
N VAL A 296 -18.61 31.03 -6.37
CA VAL A 296 -19.29 30.55 -7.57
C VAL A 296 -20.67 30.07 -7.17
N TYR A 297 -21.67 30.86 -7.49
CA TYR A 297 -23.07 30.47 -7.31
C TYR A 297 -23.50 29.66 -8.54
N TYR A 298 -23.80 28.39 -8.36
CA TYR A 298 -24.50 27.60 -9.36
C TYR A 298 -25.98 27.98 -9.30
N THR A 299 -26.48 28.60 -10.37
CA THR A 299 -27.91 28.87 -10.57
C THR A 299 -28.59 27.68 -11.19
#